data_ae875293d6079676b33d783681099b49
#
_entry.id   ae875293d6079676b33d783681099b49
#
_cell.length_a   1.000
_cell.length_b   1.000
_cell.length_c   1.000
_cell.angle_alpha   90.00
_cell.angle_beta   90.00
_cell.angle_gamma   90.00
#
_symmetry.space_group_name_H-M   'P 1'
#
loop_
_entity.id
_entity.type
_entity.pdbx_description
1 polymer ?
#
loop_
_entity_poly.entity_id
_entity_poly.type
_entity_poly.pdbx_seq_one_letter_code
_entity_poly.pdbx_strand_id
1 'polypeptide(L)'
;MRYLFALACVAALGSYGCGDSSTGPSGGSGTLNMRITDSPYSDAKAVLVKIKELSVHREDAPWETVAFPGGVSTWVCDLKKLEGPIDVLGGSVVPAGHYTQIRLVVDTATIYWENASGAATPCAADIPAPAGTFSALEIPSGEVKLNRGFDLAADGTTTITLDFDGDKSIQIHETGNGRFIMRPVITVKGVGEQQ
;
A
#
# COMPACT_ATOMS: atom_id res chain seq x y z
N MET A 1 25.93 -35.39 80.89
CA MET A 1 25.40 -34.07 81.13
C MET A 1 26.18 -33.04 80.38
N ARG A 2 25.74 -32.64 79.19
CA ARG A 2 26.17 -31.39 78.57
C ARG A 2 25.31 -31.21 77.31
N TYR A 3 24.38 -30.28 77.33
CA TYR A 3 23.49 -29.92 76.24
C TYR A 3 24.24 -29.03 75.26
N LEU A 4 24.34 -29.42 74.00
CA LEU A 4 24.78 -28.56 72.93
C LEU A 4 23.53 -28.06 72.16
N PHE A 5 23.30 -26.75 72.23
CA PHE A 5 22.35 -26.04 71.43
C PHE A 5 22.96 -25.82 70.04
N ALA A 6 22.36 -26.39 69.01
CA ALA A 6 22.69 -26.08 67.65
C ALA A 6 21.78 -24.95 67.15
N LEU A 7 22.41 -23.83 66.82
CA LEU A 7 21.78 -22.65 66.28
C LEU A 7 21.65 -22.84 64.74
N ALA A 8 20.45 -23.01 64.25
CA ALA A 8 20.19 -23.09 62.81
C ALA A 8 20.01 -21.66 62.24
N CYS A 9 21.00 -21.20 61.47
CA CYS A 9 20.89 -20.00 60.65
C CYS A 9 20.09 -20.31 59.36
N VAL A 10 18.87 -19.76 59.27
CA VAL A 10 18.09 -19.78 58.02
C VAL A 10 18.56 -18.59 57.19
N ALA A 11 19.32 -18.88 56.13
CA ALA A 11 19.65 -17.88 55.09
C ALA A 11 18.50 -17.75 54.11
N ALA A 12 17.78 -16.62 54.20
CA ALA A 12 16.80 -16.24 53.20
C ALA A 12 17.50 -15.74 51.93
N LEU A 13 17.54 -16.57 50.90
CA LEU A 13 17.95 -16.18 49.56
C LEU A 13 16.82 -15.39 48.91
N GLY A 14 16.94 -14.07 48.96
CA GLY A 14 16.11 -13.16 48.18
C GLY A 14 16.43 -13.29 46.70
N SER A 15 15.53 -13.90 45.93
CA SER A 15 15.58 -13.90 44.47
C SER A 15 15.27 -12.50 43.99
N TYR A 16 16.29 -11.72 43.69
CA TYR A 16 16.12 -10.51 42.86
C TYR A 16 15.83 -10.98 41.45
N GLY A 17 14.55 -11.06 41.06
CA GLY A 17 14.12 -11.17 39.71
C GLY A 17 14.48 -9.89 38.98
N CYS A 18 15.56 -9.90 38.18
CA CYS A 18 15.75 -8.93 37.11
C CYS A 18 14.58 -9.11 36.15
N GLY A 19 13.59 -8.24 36.27
CA GLY A 19 12.64 -8.03 35.20
C GLY A 19 13.41 -7.44 34.03
N ASP A 20 13.75 -8.29 33.04
CA ASP A 20 14.11 -7.82 31.74
C ASP A 20 12.91 -7.08 31.18
N SER A 21 12.87 -5.76 31.39
CA SER A 21 12.04 -4.87 30.61
C SER A 21 12.70 -4.82 29.22
N SER A 22 12.47 -5.86 28.41
CA SER A 22 12.66 -5.75 26.97
C SER A 22 11.63 -4.72 26.47
N THR A 23 12.02 -3.45 26.51
CA THR A 23 11.39 -2.40 25.70
C THR A 23 11.77 -2.64 24.23
N GLY A 24 11.41 -3.81 23.72
CA GLY A 24 11.16 -3.97 22.29
C GLY A 24 9.94 -3.10 21.96
N PRO A 25 9.84 -2.52 20.75
CA PRO A 25 8.64 -1.79 20.37
C PRO A 25 7.46 -2.71 20.63
N SER A 26 6.56 -2.29 21.50
CA SER A 26 5.33 -3.00 21.83
C SER A 26 4.54 -3.19 20.54
N GLY A 27 4.64 -4.41 20.00
CA GLY A 27 4.14 -4.76 18.68
C GLY A 27 2.63 -4.84 18.65
N GLY A 28 1.96 -3.72 18.74
CA GLY A 28 0.55 -3.58 18.37
C GLY A 28 0.40 -3.59 16.85
N SER A 29 -0.83 -3.74 16.38
CA SER A 29 -1.21 -3.58 14.97
C SER A 29 -2.21 -2.45 14.85
N GLY A 30 -2.28 -1.84 13.68
CA GLY A 30 -3.28 -0.84 13.34
C GLY A 30 -3.91 -1.15 11.99
N THR A 31 -4.96 -0.44 11.64
CA THR A 31 -5.65 -0.56 10.36
C THR A 31 -5.09 0.45 9.36
N LEU A 32 -4.56 -0.03 8.25
CA LEU A 32 -4.12 0.80 7.14
C LEU A 32 -5.15 0.72 6.01
N ASN A 33 -5.70 1.87 5.61
CA ASN A 33 -6.56 2.01 4.45
C ASN A 33 -5.82 2.77 3.34
N MET A 34 -5.89 2.24 2.12
CA MET A 34 -5.31 2.86 0.94
C MET A 34 -6.42 3.25 -0.03
N ARG A 35 -6.37 4.49 -0.52
CA ARG A 35 -7.29 5.04 -1.52
C ARG A 35 -6.51 5.56 -2.72
N ILE A 36 -7.21 5.68 -3.84
CA ILE A 36 -6.65 6.18 -5.08
C ILE A 36 -7.57 7.22 -5.71
N THR A 37 -6.97 8.23 -6.29
CA THR A 37 -7.60 9.24 -7.17
C THR A 37 -6.67 9.50 -8.34
N ASP A 38 -7.14 10.22 -9.36
CA ASP A 38 -6.33 10.59 -10.51
C ASP A 38 -6.55 12.06 -10.89
N SER A 39 -5.53 12.66 -11.51
CA SER A 39 -5.62 13.92 -12.24
C SER A 39 -5.74 13.63 -13.73
N PRO A 40 -6.61 14.33 -14.48
CA PRO A 40 -7.06 13.88 -15.80
C PRO A 40 -5.95 13.78 -16.84
N TYR A 41 -6.01 12.71 -17.64
CA TYR A 41 -5.32 12.59 -18.92
C TYR A 41 -6.32 12.79 -20.05
N SER A 42 -6.16 13.87 -20.85
CA SER A 42 -7.21 14.38 -21.73
C SER A 42 -7.55 13.49 -22.92
N ASP A 43 -6.57 12.80 -23.52
CA ASP A 43 -6.72 12.20 -24.84
C ASP A 43 -7.29 10.77 -24.85
N ALA A 44 -7.23 10.05 -23.72
CA ALA A 44 -7.76 8.70 -23.60
C ALA A 44 -9.25 8.66 -23.24
N LYS A 45 -9.94 7.61 -23.66
CA LYS A 45 -11.33 7.30 -23.24
C LYS A 45 -11.37 6.39 -21.99
N ALA A 46 -10.40 5.48 -21.87
CA ALA A 46 -10.16 4.71 -20.66
C ALA A 46 -8.67 4.41 -20.53
N VAL A 47 -8.18 4.30 -19.29
CA VAL A 47 -6.82 3.83 -18.97
C VAL A 47 -6.95 2.78 -17.88
N LEU A 48 -6.88 1.51 -18.25
CA LEU A 48 -7.00 0.40 -17.33
C LEU A 48 -5.61 0.01 -16.80
N VAL A 49 -5.44 0.12 -15.49
CA VAL A 49 -4.22 -0.30 -14.78
C VAL A 49 -4.56 -1.47 -13.87
N LYS A 50 -3.94 -2.64 -14.13
CA LYS A 50 -4.08 -3.82 -13.31
C LYS A 50 -2.92 -3.90 -12.33
N ILE A 51 -3.24 -3.87 -11.05
CA ILE A 51 -2.29 -3.91 -9.94
C ILE A 51 -2.32 -5.32 -9.34
N LYS A 52 -1.15 -5.94 -9.17
CA LYS A 52 -1.03 -7.30 -8.60
C LYS A 52 -0.49 -7.32 -7.17
N GLU A 53 0.10 -6.21 -6.71
CA GLU A 53 0.56 -6.10 -5.33
C GLU A 53 0.51 -4.64 -4.86
N LEU A 54 0.07 -4.47 -3.63
CA LEU A 54 0.17 -3.25 -2.87
C LEU A 54 0.88 -3.60 -1.55
N SER A 55 1.96 -2.91 -1.22
CA SER A 55 2.73 -3.20 -0.02
C SER A 55 3.35 -1.94 0.58
N VAL A 56 3.64 -2.01 1.88
CA VAL A 56 4.26 -0.94 2.67
C VAL A 56 5.48 -1.48 3.40
N HIS A 57 6.44 -0.62 3.69
CA HIS A 57 7.71 -1.02 4.28
C HIS A 57 8.10 -0.13 5.45
N ARG A 58 8.46 -0.76 6.56
CA ARG A 58 9.12 -0.13 7.71
C ARG A 58 10.63 -0.34 7.60
N GLU A 59 11.40 0.58 8.13
CA GLU A 59 12.85 0.41 8.23
C GLU A 59 13.19 -0.88 9.00
N ASP A 60 14.14 -1.64 8.49
CA ASP A 60 14.61 -2.92 9.06
C ASP A 60 13.53 -4.02 9.25
N ALA A 61 12.44 -3.96 8.51
CA ALA A 61 11.37 -4.94 8.53
C ALA A 61 11.06 -5.49 7.12
N PRO A 62 10.42 -6.65 6.99
CA PRO A 62 9.93 -7.11 5.68
C PRO A 62 8.82 -6.19 5.14
N TRP A 63 8.55 -6.30 3.84
CA TRP A 63 7.39 -5.68 3.22
C TRP A 63 6.10 -6.30 3.75
N GLU A 64 5.15 -5.44 4.13
CA GLU A 64 3.82 -5.85 4.55
C GLU A 64 2.85 -5.67 3.38
N THR A 65 2.15 -6.74 3.01
CA THR A 65 1.15 -6.71 1.93
C THR A 65 -0.14 -6.05 2.43
N VAL A 66 -0.67 -5.13 1.63
CA VAL A 66 -2.00 -4.54 1.83
C VAL A 66 -2.98 -5.23 0.89
N ALA A 67 -3.99 -5.89 1.45
CA ALA A 67 -4.95 -6.67 0.68
C ALA A 67 -5.86 -5.77 -0.16
N PHE A 68 -6.18 -6.21 -1.38
CA PHE A 68 -7.24 -5.62 -2.18
C PHE A 68 -8.63 -5.93 -1.61
N PRO A 69 -9.66 -5.11 -1.91
CA PRO A 69 -11.03 -5.38 -1.48
C PRO A 69 -11.48 -6.79 -1.86
N GLY A 70 -12.15 -7.48 -0.94
CA GLY A 70 -12.58 -8.86 -1.15
C GLY A 70 -11.48 -9.91 -1.18
N GLY A 71 -10.22 -9.57 -0.89
CA GLY A 71 -9.09 -10.50 -0.84
C GLY A 71 -8.69 -11.06 -2.21
N VAL A 72 -9.00 -10.35 -3.30
CA VAL A 72 -8.62 -10.78 -4.66
C VAL A 72 -7.13 -10.60 -4.89
N SER A 73 -6.58 -11.34 -5.86
CA SER A 73 -5.15 -11.32 -6.18
C SER A 73 -4.72 -10.14 -7.06
N THR A 74 -5.67 -9.49 -7.73
CA THR A 74 -5.42 -8.35 -8.60
C THR A 74 -6.56 -7.35 -8.49
N TRP A 75 -6.25 -6.07 -8.70
CA TRP A 75 -7.21 -4.97 -8.68
C TRP A 75 -7.04 -4.10 -9.92
N VAL A 76 -8.10 -3.85 -10.65
CA VAL A 76 -8.07 -3.05 -11.89
C VAL A 76 -8.71 -1.71 -11.60
N CYS A 77 -8.02 -0.64 -11.97
CA CYS A 77 -8.55 0.72 -11.89
C CYS A 77 -8.60 1.35 -13.29
N ASP A 78 -9.73 1.98 -13.63
CA ASP A 78 -9.85 2.88 -14.77
C ASP A 78 -9.50 4.30 -14.30
N LEU A 79 -8.31 4.75 -14.64
CA LEU A 79 -7.81 6.06 -14.21
C LEU A 79 -8.71 7.20 -14.70
N LYS A 80 -9.34 7.08 -15.88
CA LYS A 80 -10.28 8.09 -16.39
C LYS A 80 -11.53 8.26 -15.52
N LYS A 81 -11.92 7.25 -14.76
CA LYS A 81 -13.03 7.31 -13.81
C LYS A 81 -12.64 7.81 -12.43
N LEU A 82 -11.34 7.94 -12.17
CA LEU A 82 -10.80 8.53 -10.93
C LEU A 82 -10.59 10.03 -11.01
N GLU A 83 -10.92 10.68 -12.12
CA GLU A 83 -10.90 12.13 -12.28
C GLU A 83 -11.91 12.80 -11.32
N GLY A 84 -11.43 13.22 -10.15
CA GLY A 84 -12.24 13.80 -9.07
C GLY A 84 -12.76 12.81 -8.03
N PRO A 85 -13.33 11.63 -8.37
CA PRO A 85 -13.66 10.62 -7.37
C PRO A 85 -12.43 10.03 -6.68
N ILE A 86 -12.67 9.50 -5.47
CA ILE A 86 -11.69 8.72 -4.70
C ILE A 86 -12.26 7.31 -4.54
N ASP A 87 -11.49 6.30 -4.87
CA ASP A 87 -11.91 4.90 -4.70
C ASP A 87 -10.98 4.13 -3.76
N VAL A 88 -11.45 2.98 -3.29
CA VAL A 88 -10.69 2.10 -2.40
C VAL A 88 -9.68 1.32 -3.22
N LEU A 89 -8.41 1.40 -2.82
CA LEU A 89 -7.34 0.61 -3.41
C LEU A 89 -7.08 -0.67 -2.62
N GLY A 90 -7.11 -0.58 -1.28
CA GLY A 90 -6.89 -1.73 -0.40
C GLY A 90 -6.97 -1.38 1.06
N GLY A 91 -6.84 -2.40 1.91
CA GLY A 91 -6.78 -2.22 3.36
C GLY A 91 -6.34 -3.48 4.09
N SER A 92 -5.58 -3.32 5.16
CA SER A 92 -5.11 -4.43 6.00
C SER A 92 -4.84 -3.98 7.42
N VAL A 93 -4.90 -4.92 8.34
CA VAL A 93 -4.31 -4.78 9.66
C VAL A 93 -2.83 -5.14 9.53
N VAL A 94 -1.96 -4.19 9.82
CA VAL A 94 -0.50 -4.36 9.73
C VAL A 94 0.17 -3.89 11.02
N PRO A 95 1.40 -4.31 11.32
CA PRO A 95 2.10 -3.91 12.54
C PRO A 95 2.18 -2.39 12.69
N ALA A 96 1.92 -1.86 13.89
CA ALA A 96 2.09 -0.45 14.20
C ALA A 96 3.55 0.00 14.06
N GLY A 97 3.76 1.26 13.72
CA GLY A 97 5.09 1.84 13.61
C GLY A 97 5.23 2.87 12.50
N HIS A 98 6.47 3.30 12.28
CA HIS A 98 6.82 4.24 11.22
C HIS A 98 7.12 3.51 9.91
N TYR A 99 6.33 3.79 8.88
CA TYR A 99 6.52 3.29 7.52
C TYR A 99 7.27 4.32 6.69
N THR A 100 8.17 3.86 5.82
CA THR A 100 9.04 4.73 5.01
C THR A 100 8.72 4.67 3.53
N GLN A 101 8.09 3.59 3.07
CA GLN A 101 7.83 3.37 1.65
C GLN A 101 6.48 2.71 1.40
N ILE A 102 5.92 3.02 0.23
CA ILE A 102 4.73 2.36 -0.35
C ILE A 102 5.14 1.81 -1.70
N ARG A 103 4.72 0.60 -2.05
CA ARG A 103 4.99 -0.03 -3.34
C ARG A 103 3.72 -0.52 -3.99
N LEU A 104 3.56 -0.20 -5.26
CA LEU A 104 2.56 -0.79 -6.14
C LEU A 104 3.30 -1.59 -7.22
N VAL A 105 2.89 -2.84 -7.44
CA VAL A 105 3.39 -3.66 -8.54
C VAL A 105 2.29 -3.77 -9.58
N VAL A 106 2.56 -3.21 -10.76
CA VAL A 106 1.63 -3.22 -11.88
C VAL A 106 1.85 -4.47 -12.73
N ASP A 107 0.76 -5.16 -13.05
CA ASP A 107 0.77 -6.32 -13.93
C ASP A 107 0.67 -5.89 -15.39
N THR A 108 -0.38 -5.12 -15.73
CA THR A 108 -0.61 -4.59 -17.07
C THR A 108 -1.20 -3.19 -17.00
N ALA A 109 -0.96 -2.39 -18.03
CA ALA A 109 -1.64 -1.13 -18.26
C ALA A 109 -1.99 -1.00 -19.74
N THR A 110 -3.20 -0.50 -20.04
CA THR A 110 -3.73 -0.39 -21.38
C THR A 110 -4.50 0.91 -21.55
N ILE A 111 -4.23 1.62 -22.62
CA ILE A 111 -4.96 2.85 -23.00
C ILE A 111 -5.95 2.54 -24.13
N TYR A 112 -7.16 3.08 -24.05
CA TYR A 112 -8.24 2.95 -25.02
C TYR A 112 -8.61 4.31 -25.57
N TRP A 113 -8.70 4.40 -26.90
CA TRP A 113 -8.83 5.68 -27.61
C TRP A 113 -10.26 6.02 -28.01
N GLU A 114 -11.12 5.02 -28.21
CA GLU A 114 -12.43 5.21 -28.83
C GLU A 114 -13.57 5.16 -27.79
N ASN A 115 -13.54 4.23 -26.87
CA ASN A 115 -14.63 3.98 -25.93
C ASN A 115 -14.17 4.01 -24.48
N ALA A 116 -15.01 4.58 -23.62
CA ALA A 116 -14.86 4.52 -22.18
C ALA A 116 -15.15 3.10 -21.66
N SER A 117 -14.61 2.75 -20.50
CA SER A 117 -14.97 1.50 -19.84
C SER A 117 -16.44 1.50 -19.37
N GLY A 118 -17.07 0.34 -19.47
CA GLY A 118 -18.43 0.13 -18.96
C GLY A 118 -18.50 -0.10 -17.44
N ALA A 119 -17.38 0.05 -16.72
CA ALA A 119 -17.33 -0.20 -15.28
C ALA A 119 -18.26 0.74 -14.50
N ALA A 120 -18.98 0.19 -13.51
CA ALA A 120 -19.86 0.96 -12.62
C ALA A 120 -19.07 1.77 -11.58
N THR A 121 -17.88 1.27 -11.19
CA THR A 121 -16.96 1.89 -10.22
C THR A 121 -15.61 2.14 -10.89
N PRO A 122 -14.82 3.11 -10.42
CA PRO A 122 -13.48 3.36 -10.94
C PRO A 122 -12.55 2.15 -10.82
N CYS A 123 -12.63 1.40 -9.72
CA CYS A 123 -11.81 0.22 -9.49
C CYS A 123 -12.68 -1.00 -9.17
N ALA A 124 -12.24 -2.19 -9.60
CA ALA A 124 -12.90 -3.47 -9.36
C ALA A 124 -11.90 -4.64 -9.48
N ALA A 125 -12.31 -5.84 -9.06
CA ALA A 125 -11.53 -7.07 -9.26
C ALA A 125 -11.27 -7.35 -10.75
N ASP A 126 -12.22 -6.98 -11.60
CA ASP A 126 -12.13 -7.04 -13.05
C ASP A 126 -12.93 -5.90 -13.68
N ILE A 127 -12.38 -5.30 -14.73
CA ILE A 127 -13.04 -4.30 -15.55
C ILE A 127 -12.97 -4.79 -17.01
N PRO A 128 -14.12 -5.06 -17.65
CA PRO A 128 -14.13 -5.48 -19.04
C PRO A 128 -13.45 -4.47 -19.95
N ALA A 129 -12.60 -4.96 -20.83
CA ALA A 129 -11.92 -4.16 -21.82
C ALA A 129 -12.92 -3.42 -22.73
N PRO A 130 -12.80 -2.09 -22.91
CA PRO A 130 -13.60 -1.37 -23.89
C PRO A 130 -13.36 -1.90 -25.32
N ALA A 131 -14.38 -1.83 -26.15
CA ALA A 131 -14.22 -2.11 -27.59
C ALA A 131 -13.44 -0.99 -28.27
N GLY A 132 -12.88 -1.27 -29.45
CA GLY A 132 -12.16 -0.28 -30.27
C GLY A 132 -10.65 -0.37 -30.18
N THR A 133 -9.97 0.68 -30.65
CA THR A 133 -8.51 0.72 -30.70
C THR A 133 -7.91 0.94 -29.32
N PHE A 134 -6.84 0.21 -29.05
CA PHE A 134 -6.10 0.29 -27.79
C PHE A 134 -4.58 0.14 -28.04
N SER A 135 -3.82 0.53 -27.04
CA SER A 135 -2.38 0.33 -26.99
C SER A 135 -1.95 -0.14 -25.60
N ALA A 136 -1.05 -1.11 -25.56
CA ALA A 136 -0.41 -1.47 -24.31
C ALA A 136 0.48 -0.34 -23.82
N LEU A 137 0.44 -0.06 -22.52
CA LEU A 137 1.33 0.87 -21.85
C LEU A 137 2.46 0.05 -21.18
N GLU A 138 3.67 0.21 -21.68
CA GLU A 138 4.84 -0.45 -21.10
C GLU A 138 5.28 0.29 -19.84
N ILE A 139 5.38 -0.42 -18.72
CA ILE A 139 5.91 0.10 -17.46
C ILE A 139 7.28 -0.52 -17.25
N PRO A 140 8.39 0.19 -17.53
CA PRO A 140 9.73 -0.41 -17.57
C PRO A 140 10.18 -1.05 -16.26
N SER A 141 9.77 -0.48 -15.12
CA SER A 141 10.10 -1.02 -13.78
C SER A 141 9.15 -2.13 -13.32
N GLY A 142 7.93 -2.21 -13.90
CA GLY A 142 6.85 -3.06 -13.39
C GLY A 142 6.37 -2.70 -11.97
N GLU A 143 7.04 -1.78 -11.31
CA GLU A 143 6.72 -1.34 -9.95
C GLU A 143 6.86 0.18 -9.78
N VAL A 144 6.09 0.72 -8.85
CA VAL A 144 6.17 2.11 -8.40
C VAL A 144 6.49 2.11 -6.91
N LYS A 145 7.61 2.72 -6.54
CA LYS A 145 7.99 2.94 -5.14
C LYS A 145 7.85 4.41 -4.79
N LEU A 146 7.10 4.68 -3.73
CA LEU A 146 6.92 5.99 -3.16
C LEU A 146 7.68 6.06 -1.84
N ASN A 147 8.71 6.91 -1.80
CA ASN A 147 9.45 7.20 -0.56
C ASN A 147 8.66 8.25 0.22
N ARG A 148 7.65 7.80 0.94
CA ARG A 148 6.78 8.64 1.76
C ARG A 148 6.60 8.03 3.13
N GLY A 149 7.08 8.73 4.18
CA GLY A 149 6.89 8.32 5.56
C GLY A 149 5.46 8.60 6.04
N PHE A 150 4.94 7.69 6.88
CA PHE A 150 3.71 7.85 7.64
C PHE A 150 3.78 6.99 8.91
N ASP A 151 2.98 7.34 9.90
CA ASP A 151 2.88 6.61 11.16
C ASP A 151 1.56 5.84 11.22
N LEU A 152 1.60 4.66 11.83
CA LEU A 152 0.43 3.85 12.15
C LEU A 152 0.46 3.52 13.64
N ALA A 153 -0.46 4.09 14.40
CA ALA A 153 -0.59 3.81 15.82
C ALA A 153 -1.16 2.41 16.07
N ALA A 154 -0.79 1.81 17.21
CA ALA A 154 -1.43 0.58 17.68
C ALA A 154 -2.93 0.87 17.91
N ASP A 155 -3.78 -0.06 17.49
CA ASP A 155 -5.25 0.04 17.53
C ASP A 155 -5.83 1.26 16.77
N GLY A 156 -4.97 2.06 16.11
CA GLY A 156 -5.35 3.22 15.30
C GLY A 156 -5.70 2.84 13.86
N THR A 157 -6.24 3.83 13.14
CA THR A 157 -6.54 3.72 11.71
C THR A 157 -5.84 4.84 10.96
N THR A 158 -5.00 4.49 9.99
CA THR A 158 -4.38 5.44 9.07
C THR A 158 -4.94 5.25 7.67
N THR A 159 -5.40 6.35 7.05
CA THR A 159 -5.88 6.35 5.67
C THR A 159 -4.95 7.16 4.79
N ILE A 160 -4.45 6.54 3.73
CA ILE A 160 -3.55 7.18 2.75
C ILE A 160 -4.27 7.30 1.41
N THR A 161 -4.27 8.49 0.82
CA THR A 161 -4.78 8.71 -0.53
C THR A 161 -3.63 8.94 -1.49
N LEU A 162 -3.52 8.04 -2.47
CA LEU A 162 -2.59 8.13 -3.58
C LEU A 162 -3.25 8.91 -4.71
N ASP A 163 -2.55 9.90 -5.25
CA ASP A 163 -2.95 10.66 -6.43
C ASP A 163 -2.10 10.21 -7.61
N PHE A 164 -2.73 9.59 -8.57
CA PHE A 164 -2.10 9.21 -9.82
C PHE A 164 -2.19 10.41 -10.78
N ASP A 165 -1.06 10.95 -11.22
CA ASP A 165 -1.05 12.08 -12.16
C ASP A 165 -0.97 11.53 -13.59
N GLY A 166 -2.13 11.40 -14.23
CA GLY A 166 -2.25 10.82 -15.57
C GLY A 166 -1.45 11.58 -16.62
N ASP A 167 -1.50 12.93 -16.62
CA ASP A 167 -0.79 13.76 -17.61
C ASP A 167 0.73 13.64 -17.51
N LYS A 168 1.26 13.49 -16.31
CA LYS A 168 2.68 13.29 -16.10
C LYS A 168 3.13 11.84 -16.26
N SER A 169 2.21 10.90 -16.01
CA SER A 169 2.51 9.46 -16.02
C SER A 169 2.54 8.88 -17.43
N ILE A 170 1.65 9.33 -18.32
CA ILE A 170 1.53 8.80 -19.66
C ILE A 170 2.33 9.68 -20.62
N GLN A 171 3.57 9.29 -20.87
CA GLN A 171 4.39 9.90 -21.89
C GLN A 171 4.22 9.11 -23.18
N ILE A 172 3.54 9.70 -24.16
CA ILE A 172 3.44 9.16 -25.50
C ILE A 172 4.78 9.41 -26.19
N HIS A 173 5.74 8.54 -25.98
CA HIS A 173 6.90 8.46 -26.83
C HIS A 173 6.59 7.43 -27.90
N GLU A 174 6.22 7.90 -29.11
CA GLU A 174 6.33 7.10 -30.30
C GLU A 174 7.80 6.76 -30.54
N THR A 175 8.29 5.75 -29.83
CA THR A 175 9.55 5.11 -30.18
C THR A 175 9.30 4.33 -31.47
N GLY A 176 9.27 4.98 -32.64
CA GLY A 176 9.25 4.40 -34.00
C GLY A 176 8.45 3.12 -34.29
N ASN A 177 7.95 2.41 -33.29
CA ASN A 177 7.23 1.14 -33.35
C ASN A 177 5.83 1.21 -32.69
N GLY A 178 5.26 2.40 -32.47
CA GLY A 178 3.93 2.55 -31.84
C GLY A 178 3.84 2.09 -30.38
N ARG A 179 4.94 2.09 -29.64
CA ARG A 179 4.96 1.72 -28.22
C ARG A 179 4.69 2.94 -27.36
N PHE A 180 3.79 2.77 -26.40
CA PHE A 180 3.48 3.77 -25.38
C PHE A 180 4.15 3.38 -24.08
N ILE A 181 4.81 4.33 -23.42
CA ILE A 181 5.49 4.10 -22.15
C ILE A 181 4.73 4.86 -21.07
N MET A 182 4.42 4.16 -19.99
CA MET A 182 3.88 4.73 -18.76
C MET A 182 4.98 4.78 -17.71
N ARG A 183 5.24 5.98 -17.21
CA ARG A 183 6.10 6.21 -16.03
C ARG A 183 5.22 6.78 -14.92
N PRO A 184 4.65 5.92 -14.07
CA PRO A 184 3.69 6.36 -13.09
C PRO A 184 4.25 7.45 -12.18
N VAL A 185 3.63 8.62 -12.20
CA VAL A 185 3.87 9.70 -11.25
C VAL A 185 2.73 9.67 -10.25
N ILE A 186 3.05 9.18 -9.05
CA ILE A 186 2.07 9.04 -7.97
C ILE A 186 2.54 9.88 -6.80
N THR A 187 1.63 10.64 -6.20
CA THR A 187 1.89 11.43 -5.00
C THR A 187 0.95 11.02 -3.88
N VAL A 188 1.34 11.27 -2.64
CA VAL A 188 0.45 11.10 -1.49
C VAL A 188 -0.26 12.43 -1.24
N LYS A 189 -1.57 12.48 -1.51
CA LYS A 189 -2.40 13.69 -1.29
C LYS A 189 -2.72 13.93 0.18
N GLY A 190 -2.86 12.87 0.97
CA GLY A 190 -3.24 13.01 2.37
C GLY A 190 -2.94 11.75 3.16
N VAL A 191 -2.59 11.96 4.43
CA VAL A 191 -2.53 10.95 5.47
C VAL A 191 -3.51 11.40 6.56
N GLY A 192 -4.57 10.64 6.78
CA GLY A 192 -5.54 10.88 7.85
C GLY A 192 -5.38 9.83 8.94
N GLU A 193 -5.24 10.26 10.17
CA GLU A 193 -5.15 9.40 11.34
C GLU A 193 -6.45 9.50 12.14
N GLN A 194 -6.96 8.35 12.59
CA GLN A 194 -8.08 8.23 13.52
C GLN A 194 -7.64 7.35 14.68
N GLN A 195 -7.79 7.86 15.88
CA GLN A 195 -7.56 7.14 17.16
C GLN A 195 -8.85 6.58 17.69
#